data_e2d5cc90a380dcbbedf965def3bb300a
#
_entry.id   e2d5cc90a380dcbbedf965def3bb300a
#
_cell.length_a   1.000
_cell.length_b   1.000
_cell.length_c   1.000
_cell.angle_alpha   90.00
_cell.angle_beta   90.00
_cell.angle_gamma   90.00
#
_symmetry.space_group_name_H-M   'P 1'
#
loop_
_entity.id
_entity.type
_entity.pdbx_description
1 polymer ?
#
loop_
_entity_poly.entity_id
_entity_poly.type
_entity_poly.pdbx_seq_one_letter_code
_entity_poly.pdbx_strand_id
1 'polypeptide(L)'
;VDFELNDDERSLQEGIRSFLAGRYSLTVARANEETGAALDRTLWTALAEVGVFSLQADGFGLTESVLAFEELGRALVNGPVVATHLAAGLVAGAGDGTRVVGLVEPSEPVTVIEHIDSLDDLIVVRPTGLFLVDPASIDAVRVQRPLDGLTPIASVADLPTGEPIGDAESAATFARDGMVLTAALQLGLCLATIDLARDYALQREQFGRPIGAFQAVKHMLADMLTKAEVTRAAVYAAAVNIDGRGDSLDLDQTARMAKMLAGDSALFCGKTCIQVHGGMGFTWEVDAQRYWKRACVLDTHFGNSD
;
A
#
# COMPACT_ATOMS: atom_id res chain seq x y z
N VAL A 1 0.05 -24.42 -10.11
CA VAL A 1 0.21 -23.03 -10.55
C VAL A 1 1.68 -22.70 -10.48
N ASP A 2 2.28 -22.25 -11.57
CA ASP A 2 3.64 -21.76 -11.61
C ASP A 2 3.59 -20.27 -11.21
N PHE A 3 4.30 -19.89 -10.15
CA PHE A 3 4.39 -18.51 -9.66
C PHE A 3 5.67 -17.81 -10.14
N GLU A 4 6.41 -18.41 -11.07
CA GLU A 4 7.56 -17.74 -11.66
C GLU A 4 7.07 -16.64 -12.62
N LEU A 5 7.56 -15.43 -12.39
CA LEU A 5 7.26 -14.30 -13.26
C LEU A 5 7.83 -14.57 -14.67
N ASN A 6 7.07 -14.26 -15.69
CA ASN A 6 7.55 -14.24 -17.05
C ASN A 6 8.47 -13.02 -17.30
N ASP A 7 9.07 -12.92 -18.48
CA ASP A 7 10.04 -11.87 -18.79
C ASP A 7 9.39 -10.48 -18.84
N ASP A 8 8.13 -10.37 -19.29
CA ASP A 8 7.40 -9.10 -19.34
C ASP A 8 7.02 -8.64 -17.93
N GLU A 9 6.55 -9.54 -17.06
CA GLU A 9 6.25 -9.28 -15.67
C GLU A 9 7.49 -8.82 -14.87
N ARG A 10 8.65 -9.48 -15.09
CA ARG A 10 9.93 -9.04 -14.51
C ARG A 10 10.33 -7.66 -15.01
N SER A 11 10.20 -7.42 -16.32
CA SER A 11 10.55 -6.13 -16.91
C SER A 11 9.65 -4.99 -16.38
N LEU A 12 8.35 -5.24 -16.19
CA LEU A 12 7.42 -4.30 -15.58
C LEU A 12 7.86 -3.95 -14.14
N GLN A 13 8.10 -4.97 -13.30
CA GLN A 13 8.50 -4.76 -11.91
C GLN A 13 9.83 -4.00 -11.80
N GLU A 14 10.84 -4.38 -12.59
CA GLU A 14 12.14 -3.72 -12.62
C GLU A 14 12.04 -2.28 -13.15
N GLY A 15 11.20 -2.03 -14.15
CA GLY A 15 10.93 -0.71 -14.69
C GLY A 15 10.35 0.24 -13.63
N ILE A 16 9.33 -0.21 -12.90
CA ILE A 16 8.71 0.58 -11.82
C ILE A 16 9.70 0.81 -10.67
N ARG A 17 10.45 -0.23 -10.27
CA ARG A 17 11.50 -0.10 -9.24
C ARG A 17 12.55 0.94 -9.63
N SER A 18 13.04 0.89 -10.87
CA SER A 18 14.04 1.84 -11.38
C SER A 18 13.49 3.26 -11.45
N PHE A 19 12.24 3.42 -11.89
CA PHE A 19 11.55 4.70 -11.92
C PHE A 19 11.45 5.31 -10.51
N LEU A 20 11.00 4.53 -9.53
CA LEU A 20 10.85 4.98 -8.15
C LEU A 20 12.20 5.30 -7.52
N ALA A 21 13.23 4.49 -7.73
CA ALA A 21 14.59 4.76 -7.25
C ALA A 21 15.15 6.10 -7.76
N GLY A 22 14.78 6.48 -9.00
CA GLY A 22 15.21 7.76 -9.60
C GLY A 22 14.36 8.98 -9.21
N ARG A 23 13.10 8.79 -8.82
CA ARG A 23 12.13 9.87 -8.63
C ARG A 23 11.61 10.01 -7.20
N TYR A 24 11.56 8.93 -6.44
CA TYR A 24 10.97 8.90 -5.10
C TYR A 24 11.86 8.15 -4.12
N SER A 25 12.84 8.86 -3.57
CA SER A 25 13.72 8.33 -2.52
C SER A 25 13.12 8.52 -1.11
N LEU A 26 13.63 7.78 -0.14
CA LEU A 26 13.28 8.00 1.28
C LEU A 26 13.60 9.42 1.76
N THR A 27 14.54 10.11 1.14
CA THR A 27 14.80 11.54 1.42
C THR A 27 13.63 12.40 1.02
N VAL A 28 12.99 12.12 -0.12
CA VAL A 28 11.77 12.80 -0.55
C VAL A 28 10.61 12.48 0.40
N ALA A 29 10.46 11.22 0.78
CA ALA A 29 9.44 10.81 1.75
C ALA A 29 9.60 11.55 3.10
N ARG A 30 10.84 11.67 3.62
CA ARG A 30 11.13 12.44 4.84
C ARG A 30 10.75 13.91 4.70
N ALA A 31 11.14 14.55 3.61
CA ALA A 31 10.81 15.96 3.35
C ALA A 31 9.28 16.17 3.29
N ASN A 32 8.56 15.25 2.66
CA ASN A 32 7.11 15.25 2.63
C ASN A 32 6.49 15.12 4.02
N GLU A 33 7.00 14.24 4.86
CA GLU A 33 6.53 14.08 6.25
C GLU A 33 6.75 15.35 7.08
N GLU A 34 7.93 15.99 6.96
CA GLU A 34 8.29 17.21 7.71
C GLU A 34 7.41 18.41 7.33
N THR A 35 6.99 18.50 6.08
CA THR A 35 6.15 19.61 5.59
C THR A 35 4.66 19.38 5.81
N GLY A 36 4.26 18.20 6.29
CA GLY A 36 2.84 17.81 6.38
C GLY A 36 2.20 17.68 5.00
N ALA A 37 2.96 17.16 4.05
CA ALA A 37 2.83 17.41 2.64
C ALA A 37 1.46 17.07 2.06
N ALA A 38 0.94 18.03 1.34
CA ALA A 38 0.07 17.77 0.22
C ALA A 38 0.74 16.76 -0.74
N LEU A 39 -0.06 15.97 -1.43
CA LEU A 39 0.40 15.03 -2.45
C LEU A 39 1.27 15.75 -3.50
N ASP A 40 2.43 15.19 -3.83
CA ASP A 40 3.24 15.69 -4.94
C ASP A 40 2.57 15.34 -6.27
N ARG A 41 1.87 16.31 -6.85
CA ARG A 41 1.16 16.18 -8.13
C ARG A 41 2.11 15.89 -9.29
N THR A 42 3.38 16.31 -9.22
CA THR A 42 4.39 16.03 -10.26
C THR A 42 4.75 14.54 -10.26
N LEU A 43 5.00 13.98 -9.07
CA LEU A 43 5.21 12.54 -8.93
C LEU A 43 3.97 11.75 -9.34
N TRP A 44 2.77 12.23 -8.95
CA TRP A 44 1.50 11.58 -9.27
C TRP A 44 1.28 11.45 -10.79
N THR A 45 1.47 12.55 -11.52
CA THR A 45 1.41 12.53 -12.99
C THR A 45 2.47 11.60 -13.59
N ALA A 46 3.69 11.61 -13.04
CA ALA A 46 4.76 10.75 -13.52
C ALA A 46 4.47 9.24 -13.26
N LEU A 47 3.76 8.88 -12.16
CA LEU A 47 3.27 7.50 -11.92
C LEU A 47 2.20 7.11 -12.96
N ALA A 48 1.33 8.04 -13.33
CA ALA A 48 0.34 7.79 -14.38
C ALA A 48 1.00 7.63 -15.76
N GLU A 49 2.02 8.44 -16.09
CA GLU A 49 2.77 8.33 -17.35
C GLU A 49 3.46 6.97 -17.53
N VAL A 50 3.87 6.31 -16.44
CA VAL A 50 4.41 4.93 -16.48
C VAL A 50 3.33 3.85 -16.34
N GLY A 51 2.04 4.24 -16.38
CA GLY A 51 0.90 3.33 -16.46
C GLY A 51 0.43 2.77 -15.12
N VAL A 52 0.99 3.17 -13.97
CA VAL A 52 0.65 2.59 -12.65
C VAL A 52 -0.85 2.63 -12.35
N PHE A 53 -1.55 3.70 -12.75
CA PHE A 53 -2.98 3.84 -12.45
C PHE A 53 -3.90 3.22 -13.51
N SER A 54 -3.42 2.90 -14.70
CA SER A 54 -4.26 2.43 -15.80
C SER A 54 -4.11 0.95 -16.14
N LEU A 55 -3.22 0.19 -15.47
CA LEU A 55 -2.93 -1.21 -15.83
C LEU A 55 -4.19 -2.05 -16.10
N GLN A 56 -5.12 -2.12 -15.16
CA GLN A 56 -6.35 -2.90 -15.34
C GLN A 56 -7.27 -2.28 -16.42
N ALA A 57 -7.35 -0.95 -16.52
CA ALA A 57 -8.13 -0.25 -17.54
C ALA A 57 -7.55 -0.46 -18.94
N ASP A 58 -6.25 -0.64 -19.07
CA ASP A 58 -5.52 -0.94 -20.32
C ASP A 58 -5.55 -2.44 -20.68
N GLY A 59 -6.21 -3.27 -19.87
CA GLY A 59 -6.44 -4.68 -20.13
C GLY A 59 -5.38 -5.63 -19.57
N PHE A 60 -4.48 -5.13 -18.72
CA PHE A 60 -3.61 -6.00 -17.91
C PHE A 60 -4.40 -6.60 -16.75
N GLY A 61 -3.87 -7.68 -16.16
CA GLY A 61 -4.50 -8.34 -15.03
C GLY A 61 -4.19 -7.71 -13.68
N LEU A 62 -4.82 -8.24 -12.65
CA LEU A 62 -4.50 -7.88 -11.27
C LEU A 62 -3.07 -8.33 -10.89
N THR A 63 -2.54 -9.37 -11.54
CA THR A 63 -1.18 -9.86 -11.33
C THR A 63 -0.15 -8.78 -11.64
N GLU A 64 -0.24 -8.12 -12.81
CA GLU A 64 0.65 -7.04 -13.20
C GLU A 64 0.50 -5.82 -12.25
N SER A 65 -0.73 -5.54 -11.82
CA SER A 65 -0.99 -4.48 -10.83
C SER A 65 -0.34 -4.79 -9.49
N VAL A 66 -0.39 -6.03 -9.01
CA VAL A 66 0.26 -6.49 -7.77
C VAL A 66 1.78 -6.25 -7.82
N LEU A 67 2.44 -6.54 -8.94
CA LEU A 67 3.88 -6.30 -9.11
C LEU A 67 4.24 -4.81 -9.00
N ALA A 68 3.42 -3.96 -9.60
CA ALA A 68 3.57 -2.51 -9.48
C ALA A 68 3.40 -2.04 -8.05
N PHE A 69 2.35 -2.49 -7.37
CA PHE A 69 2.02 -2.08 -6.01
C PHE A 69 3.01 -2.60 -4.95
N GLU A 70 3.63 -3.76 -5.17
CA GLU A 70 4.76 -4.22 -4.35
C GLU A 70 5.89 -3.18 -4.36
N GLU A 71 6.25 -2.63 -5.51
CA GLU A 71 7.30 -1.62 -5.61
C GLU A 71 6.89 -0.26 -5.04
N LEU A 72 5.61 0.15 -5.19
CA LEU A 72 5.09 1.35 -4.53
C LEU A 72 5.20 1.23 -2.99
N GLY A 73 4.87 0.06 -2.45
CA GLY A 73 5.03 -0.23 -1.02
C GLY A 73 6.49 -0.18 -0.57
N ARG A 74 7.41 -0.77 -1.33
CA ARG A 74 8.87 -0.72 -1.05
C ARG A 74 9.39 0.69 -0.98
N ALA A 75 8.94 1.55 -1.90
CA ALA A 75 9.36 2.96 -1.97
C ALA A 75 8.62 3.85 -0.96
N LEU A 76 7.65 3.33 -0.21
CA LEU A 76 6.83 4.10 0.73
C LEU A 76 6.05 5.25 0.05
N VAL A 77 5.60 5.03 -1.20
CA VAL A 77 4.86 6.04 -1.96
C VAL A 77 3.64 6.49 -1.16
N ASN A 78 3.42 7.81 -1.07
CA ASN A 78 2.27 8.37 -0.39
C ASN A 78 1.14 8.70 -1.38
N GLY A 79 -0.08 8.78 -0.87
CA GLY A 79 -1.28 9.09 -1.63
C GLY A 79 -2.20 7.87 -1.80
N PRO A 80 -3.43 8.11 -2.30
CA PRO A 80 -4.47 7.09 -2.43
C PRO A 80 -4.27 6.23 -3.69
N VAL A 81 -3.08 5.58 -3.82
CA VAL A 81 -2.68 4.84 -5.03
C VAL A 81 -3.65 3.71 -5.38
N VAL A 82 -4.14 2.97 -4.37
CA VAL A 82 -5.12 1.87 -4.59
C VAL A 82 -6.43 2.43 -5.13
N ALA A 83 -6.96 3.47 -4.49
CA ALA A 83 -8.24 4.06 -4.88
C ALA A 83 -8.19 4.63 -6.30
N THR A 84 -7.13 5.39 -6.63
CA THR A 84 -6.99 5.99 -7.97
C THR A 84 -6.83 4.92 -9.05
N HIS A 85 -6.04 3.85 -8.79
CA HIS A 85 -5.91 2.74 -9.73
C HIS A 85 -7.25 2.04 -10.00
N LEU A 86 -7.99 1.69 -8.95
CA LEU A 86 -9.29 1.03 -9.08
C LEU A 86 -10.35 1.95 -9.70
N ALA A 87 -10.20 3.27 -9.56
CA ALA A 87 -11.09 4.25 -10.15
C ALA A 87 -10.85 4.50 -11.65
N ALA A 88 -9.75 4.02 -12.24
CA ALA A 88 -9.36 4.35 -13.61
C ALA A 88 -10.42 4.02 -14.67
N GLY A 89 -11.20 2.95 -14.46
CA GLY A 89 -12.32 2.58 -15.32
C GLY A 89 -13.68 3.24 -14.97
N LEU A 90 -13.73 3.98 -13.86
CA LEU A 90 -14.98 4.54 -13.31
C LEU A 90 -15.01 6.07 -13.32
N VAL A 91 -13.86 6.70 -13.10
CA VAL A 91 -13.70 8.15 -12.96
C VAL A 91 -12.75 8.65 -14.05
N ALA A 92 -13.25 9.49 -14.94
CA ALA A 92 -12.44 10.08 -16.00
C ALA A 92 -11.30 10.92 -15.39
N GLY A 93 -10.05 10.69 -15.85
CA GLY A 93 -8.88 11.37 -15.33
C GLY A 93 -8.17 10.65 -14.17
N ALA A 94 -8.71 9.54 -13.63
CA ALA A 94 -8.04 8.74 -12.63
C ALA A 94 -6.84 7.98 -13.24
N GLY A 95 -7.04 7.30 -14.38
CA GLY A 95 -5.99 6.50 -15.03
C GLY A 95 -4.82 7.32 -15.57
N ASP A 96 -5.05 8.52 -16.06
CA ASP A 96 -4.03 9.44 -16.55
C ASP A 96 -3.44 10.38 -15.48
N GLY A 97 -3.89 10.23 -14.21
CA GLY A 97 -3.38 10.97 -13.06
C GLY A 97 -3.78 12.45 -13.01
N THR A 98 -4.65 12.92 -13.90
CA THR A 98 -5.17 14.30 -13.84
C THR A 98 -6.10 14.49 -12.65
N ARG A 99 -6.69 13.41 -12.14
CA ARG A 99 -7.50 13.40 -10.92
C ARG A 99 -6.95 12.42 -9.89
N VAL A 100 -6.90 12.86 -8.66
CA VAL A 100 -6.57 12.03 -7.50
C VAL A 100 -7.87 11.57 -6.86
N VAL A 101 -8.10 10.27 -6.87
CA VAL A 101 -9.31 9.67 -6.35
C VAL A 101 -9.01 8.96 -5.03
N GLY A 102 -9.69 9.36 -3.96
CA GLY A 102 -9.67 8.67 -2.67
C GLY A 102 -10.77 7.63 -2.56
N LEU A 103 -10.70 6.83 -1.52
CA LEU A 103 -11.81 5.94 -1.15
C LEU A 103 -12.10 6.06 0.34
N VAL A 104 -13.32 5.71 0.72
CA VAL A 104 -13.72 5.52 2.11
C VAL A 104 -14.78 4.44 2.24
N GLU A 105 -14.60 3.57 3.23
CA GLU A 105 -15.62 2.66 3.73
C GLU A 105 -16.21 3.29 5.00
N PRO A 106 -17.50 3.69 5.00
CA PRO A 106 -18.09 4.30 6.18
C PRO A 106 -18.01 3.38 7.40
N SER A 107 -17.56 3.92 8.52
CA SER A 107 -17.39 3.17 9.78
C SER A 107 -18.02 3.92 10.96
N GLU A 108 -18.48 3.17 11.96
CA GLU A 108 -19.00 3.70 13.20
C GLU A 108 -17.91 3.61 14.31
N PRO A 109 -17.82 4.54 15.25
CA PRO A 109 -18.63 5.76 15.38
C PRO A 109 -18.12 6.96 14.55
N VAL A 110 -16.99 6.82 13.87
CA VAL A 110 -16.37 7.91 13.10
C VAL A 110 -15.77 7.35 11.82
N THR A 111 -16.08 7.98 10.70
CA THR A 111 -15.44 7.70 9.42
C THR A 111 -14.15 8.52 9.29
N VAL A 112 -13.09 7.89 8.80
CA VAL A 112 -11.79 8.54 8.55
C VAL A 112 -11.52 8.58 7.05
N ILE A 113 -11.14 9.73 6.54
CA ILE A 113 -10.76 9.93 5.13
C ILE A 113 -9.28 10.32 5.08
N GLU A 114 -8.53 9.64 4.23
CA GLU A 114 -7.13 9.93 3.97
C GLU A 114 -6.99 10.96 2.85
N HIS A 115 -5.95 11.79 2.96
CA HIS A 115 -5.54 12.76 1.92
C HIS A 115 -6.62 13.73 1.45
N ILE A 116 -7.69 13.99 2.22
CA ILE A 116 -8.88 14.72 1.78
C ILE A 116 -8.55 16.05 1.09
N ASP A 117 -7.52 16.78 1.54
CA ASP A 117 -7.10 18.06 0.98
C ASP A 117 -6.41 17.94 -0.39
N SER A 118 -6.07 16.73 -0.81
CA SER A 118 -5.40 16.44 -2.07
C SER A 118 -6.30 15.73 -3.08
N LEU A 119 -7.51 15.32 -2.66
CA LEU A 119 -8.45 14.59 -3.51
C LEU A 119 -9.17 15.53 -4.46
N ASP A 120 -9.38 15.06 -5.68
CA ASP A 120 -10.32 15.66 -6.65
C ASP A 120 -11.68 14.97 -6.58
N ASP A 121 -11.72 13.68 -6.23
CA ASP A 121 -12.92 12.87 -6.06
C ASP A 121 -12.74 11.91 -4.87
N LEU A 122 -13.87 11.52 -4.27
CA LEU A 122 -13.92 10.48 -3.23
C LEU A 122 -14.95 9.41 -3.60
N ILE A 123 -14.52 8.16 -3.66
CA ILE A 123 -15.42 7.01 -3.79
C ILE A 123 -15.82 6.54 -2.40
N VAL A 124 -17.12 6.55 -2.13
CA VAL A 124 -17.72 5.95 -0.94
C VAL A 124 -18.15 4.53 -1.27
N VAL A 125 -17.53 3.56 -0.67
CA VAL A 125 -17.83 2.13 -0.86
C VAL A 125 -18.88 1.71 0.14
N ARG A 126 -20.07 1.31 -0.33
CA ARG A 126 -21.16 0.80 0.51
C ARG A 126 -21.57 -0.58 0.03
N PRO A 127 -22.21 -1.39 0.86
CA PRO A 127 -22.74 -2.70 0.43
C PRO A 127 -23.72 -2.63 -0.74
N THR A 128 -24.32 -1.45 -0.96
CA THR A 128 -25.30 -1.19 -2.03
C THR A 128 -24.69 -0.70 -3.33
N GLY A 129 -23.38 -0.36 -3.34
CA GLY A 129 -22.70 0.16 -4.53
C GLY A 129 -21.60 1.15 -4.25
N LEU A 130 -21.04 1.69 -5.33
CA LEU A 130 -20.04 2.74 -5.32
C LEU A 130 -20.68 4.10 -5.57
N PHE A 131 -20.28 5.09 -4.78
CA PHE A 131 -20.83 6.44 -4.87
C PHE A 131 -19.71 7.47 -4.97
N LEU A 132 -19.81 8.38 -5.93
CA LEU A 132 -18.85 9.47 -6.11
C LEU A 132 -19.31 10.69 -5.32
N VAL A 133 -18.38 11.28 -4.56
CA VAL A 133 -18.63 12.45 -3.73
C VAL A 133 -17.54 13.49 -4.01
N ASP A 134 -17.94 14.76 -4.11
CA ASP A 134 -17.00 15.88 -4.13
C ASP A 134 -16.40 16.09 -2.73
N PRO A 135 -15.08 15.91 -2.54
CA PRO A 135 -14.42 16.10 -1.25
C PRO A 135 -14.64 17.49 -0.65
N ALA A 136 -14.83 18.52 -1.49
CA ALA A 136 -15.09 19.89 -1.04
C ALA A 136 -16.45 20.07 -0.36
N SER A 137 -17.38 19.13 -0.57
CA SER A 137 -18.70 19.12 0.07
C SER A 137 -18.71 18.52 1.48
N ILE A 138 -17.57 17.97 1.94
CA ILE A 138 -17.46 17.23 3.19
C ILE A 138 -16.95 18.15 4.31
N ASP A 139 -17.71 18.21 5.41
CA ASP A 139 -17.24 18.87 6.63
C ASP A 139 -16.32 17.92 7.42
N ALA A 140 -15.02 18.10 7.23
CA ALA A 140 -13.99 17.21 7.73
C ALA A 140 -13.08 17.90 8.76
N VAL A 141 -12.86 17.24 9.89
CA VAL A 141 -11.95 17.70 10.95
C VAL A 141 -10.58 17.05 10.77
N ARG A 142 -9.55 17.84 10.40
CA ARG A 142 -8.18 17.35 10.17
C ARG A 142 -7.53 16.90 11.47
N VAL A 143 -6.91 15.73 11.46
CA VAL A 143 -6.13 15.23 12.58
C VAL A 143 -4.74 15.87 12.54
N GLN A 144 -4.39 16.62 13.58
CA GLN A 144 -3.15 17.41 13.64
C GLN A 144 -1.87 16.56 13.62
N ARG A 145 -1.92 15.36 14.17
CA ARG A 145 -0.77 14.45 14.28
C ARG A 145 -1.23 13.03 13.96
N PRO A 146 -1.33 12.68 12.68
CA PRO A 146 -1.63 11.31 12.28
C PRO A 146 -0.49 10.37 12.69
N LEU A 147 -0.80 9.08 12.84
CA LEU A 147 0.21 8.06 13.16
C LEU A 147 1.30 8.02 12.06
N ASP A 148 0.88 7.96 10.82
CA ASP A 148 1.76 8.07 9.65
C ASP A 148 1.70 9.49 9.09
N GLY A 149 2.79 10.23 9.22
CA GLY A 149 2.89 11.62 8.75
C GLY A 149 2.80 11.75 7.22
N LEU A 150 2.99 10.66 6.48
CA LEU A 150 2.81 10.60 5.04
C LEU A 150 1.35 10.32 4.62
N THR A 151 0.46 10.03 5.60
CA THR A 151 -0.96 9.78 5.38
C THR A 151 -1.78 10.75 6.21
N PRO A 152 -1.96 12.00 5.75
CA PRO A 152 -2.84 12.95 6.43
C PRO A 152 -4.27 12.42 6.44
N ILE A 153 -4.93 12.51 7.58
CA ILE A 153 -6.28 11.99 7.80
C ILE A 153 -7.22 13.07 8.36
N ALA A 154 -8.48 12.92 8.06
CA ALA A 154 -9.54 13.73 8.65
C ALA A 154 -10.70 12.84 9.11
N SER A 155 -11.34 13.23 10.21
CA SER A 155 -12.54 12.57 10.71
C SER A 155 -13.78 13.28 10.18
N VAL A 156 -14.81 12.48 9.87
CA VAL A 156 -16.08 12.94 9.31
C VAL A 156 -17.23 12.29 10.06
N ALA A 157 -18.19 13.09 10.49
CA ALA A 157 -19.40 12.59 11.17
C ALA A 157 -20.42 12.04 10.16
N ASP A 158 -20.65 12.77 9.07
CA ASP A 158 -21.64 12.43 8.06
C ASP A 158 -21.03 12.50 6.66
N LEU A 159 -21.31 11.49 5.84
CA LEU A 159 -20.92 11.44 4.44
C LEU A 159 -22.12 11.74 3.55
N PRO A 160 -21.99 12.61 2.52
CA PRO A 160 -23.02 12.79 1.50
C PRO A 160 -23.41 11.48 0.85
N THR A 161 -24.63 11.42 0.31
CA THR A 161 -25.13 10.23 -0.40
C THR A 161 -24.25 9.89 -1.61
N GLY A 162 -23.80 10.90 -2.34
CA GLY A 162 -23.01 10.77 -3.55
C GLY A 162 -23.81 10.39 -4.79
N GLU A 163 -23.16 10.49 -5.95
CA GLU A 163 -23.69 10.04 -7.24
C GLU A 163 -23.36 8.54 -7.41
N PRO A 164 -24.33 7.66 -7.74
CA PRO A 164 -24.04 6.25 -7.94
C PRO A 164 -23.21 6.05 -9.22
N ILE A 165 -22.05 5.39 -9.09
CA ILE A 165 -21.13 5.05 -10.19
C ILE A 165 -20.93 3.55 -10.36
N GLY A 166 -21.49 2.73 -9.49
CA GLY A 166 -21.45 1.28 -9.55
C GLY A 166 -22.48 0.65 -8.61
N ASP A 167 -22.90 -0.56 -8.91
CA ASP A 167 -23.83 -1.35 -8.12
C ASP A 167 -23.14 -2.17 -7.01
N ALA A 168 -23.87 -3.05 -6.33
CA ALA A 168 -23.36 -3.88 -5.26
C ALA A 168 -22.28 -4.88 -5.73
N GLU A 169 -22.37 -5.38 -6.97
CA GLU A 169 -21.37 -6.29 -7.54
C GLU A 169 -20.08 -5.52 -7.85
N SER A 170 -20.19 -4.32 -8.39
CA SER A 170 -19.06 -3.41 -8.59
C SER A 170 -18.36 -3.07 -7.28
N ALA A 171 -19.12 -2.81 -6.20
CA ALA A 171 -18.56 -2.53 -4.88
C ALA A 171 -17.83 -3.75 -4.30
N ALA A 172 -18.37 -4.95 -4.45
CA ALA A 172 -17.74 -6.17 -3.99
C ALA A 172 -16.42 -6.45 -4.75
N THR A 173 -16.42 -6.26 -6.07
CA THR A 173 -15.21 -6.38 -6.91
C THR A 173 -14.16 -5.35 -6.52
N PHE A 174 -14.56 -4.09 -6.36
CA PHE A 174 -13.68 -3.00 -5.93
C PHE A 174 -13.02 -3.29 -4.57
N ALA A 175 -13.80 -3.76 -3.60
CA ALA A 175 -13.29 -4.11 -2.27
C ALA A 175 -12.33 -5.31 -2.35
N ARG A 176 -12.66 -6.36 -3.11
CA ARG A 176 -11.83 -7.55 -3.28
C ARG A 176 -10.47 -7.20 -3.93
N ASP A 177 -10.49 -6.48 -5.04
CA ASP A 177 -9.26 -6.07 -5.72
C ASP A 177 -8.44 -5.11 -4.86
N GLY A 178 -9.12 -4.23 -4.11
CA GLY A 178 -8.52 -3.34 -3.11
C GLY A 178 -7.79 -4.08 -1.99
N MET A 179 -8.35 -5.21 -1.49
CA MET A 179 -7.67 -6.09 -0.53
C MET A 179 -6.33 -6.59 -1.09
N VAL A 180 -6.33 -7.10 -2.33
CA VAL A 180 -5.13 -7.69 -2.95
C VAL A 180 -4.08 -6.63 -3.25
N LEU A 181 -4.46 -5.46 -3.76
CA LEU A 181 -3.52 -4.36 -4.02
C LEU A 181 -2.95 -3.77 -2.72
N THR A 182 -3.77 -3.67 -1.66
CA THR A 182 -3.28 -3.27 -0.33
C THR A 182 -2.31 -4.30 0.24
N ALA A 183 -2.60 -5.59 0.06
CA ALA A 183 -1.70 -6.67 0.46
C ALA A 183 -0.36 -6.62 -0.31
N ALA A 184 -0.37 -6.22 -1.59
CA ALA A 184 0.84 -6.00 -2.36
C ALA A 184 1.68 -4.82 -1.83
N LEU A 185 1.05 -3.69 -1.46
CA LEU A 185 1.74 -2.60 -0.76
C LEU A 185 2.39 -3.10 0.55
N GLN A 186 1.65 -3.85 1.35
CA GLN A 186 2.13 -4.42 2.62
C GLN A 186 3.30 -5.41 2.41
N LEU A 187 3.27 -6.22 1.35
CA LEU A 187 4.40 -7.06 0.95
C LEU A 187 5.63 -6.20 0.62
N GLY A 188 5.46 -5.12 -0.12
CA GLY A 188 6.52 -4.15 -0.39
C GLY A 188 7.15 -3.57 0.88
N LEU A 189 6.32 -3.24 1.91
CA LEU A 189 6.83 -2.80 3.21
C LEU A 189 7.67 -3.89 3.90
N CYS A 190 7.24 -5.17 3.84
CA CYS A 190 8.02 -6.29 4.39
C CYS A 190 9.41 -6.34 3.77
N LEU A 191 9.48 -6.31 2.45
CA LEU A 191 10.74 -6.43 1.70
C LEU A 191 11.69 -5.26 1.99
N ALA A 192 11.18 -4.03 2.01
CA ALA A 192 11.97 -2.85 2.35
C ALA A 192 12.52 -2.92 3.78
N THR A 193 11.72 -3.34 4.75
CA THR A 193 12.16 -3.46 6.15
C THR A 193 13.17 -4.58 6.36
N ILE A 194 13.09 -5.67 5.58
CA ILE A 194 14.10 -6.74 5.57
C ILE A 194 15.43 -6.20 5.07
N ASP A 195 15.44 -5.48 3.95
CA ASP A 195 16.65 -4.87 3.39
C ASP A 195 17.28 -3.89 4.36
N LEU A 196 16.50 -2.98 4.96
CA LEU A 196 16.97 -2.02 5.96
C LEU A 196 17.59 -2.72 7.18
N ALA A 197 16.91 -3.73 7.72
CA ALA A 197 17.39 -4.47 8.89
C ALA A 197 18.66 -5.27 8.58
N ARG A 198 18.73 -5.92 7.40
CA ARG A 198 19.92 -6.66 6.93
C ARG A 198 21.11 -5.73 6.78
N ASP A 199 20.94 -4.62 6.08
CA ASP A 199 22.02 -3.69 5.78
C ASP A 199 22.56 -3.03 7.05
N TYR A 200 21.69 -2.67 7.98
CA TYR A 200 22.10 -2.20 9.30
C TYR A 200 22.84 -3.28 10.09
N ALA A 201 22.35 -4.53 10.08
CA ALA A 201 22.98 -5.63 10.80
C ALA A 201 24.37 -5.98 10.27
N LEU A 202 24.63 -5.75 8.98
CA LEU A 202 25.94 -5.95 8.37
C LEU A 202 26.94 -4.83 8.71
N GLN A 203 26.45 -3.60 8.91
CA GLN A 203 27.29 -2.41 9.12
C GLN A 203 27.52 -2.10 10.62
N ARG A 204 26.50 -2.33 11.46
CA ARG A 204 26.56 -1.99 12.88
C ARG A 204 27.41 -2.98 13.66
N GLU A 205 28.46 -2.50 14.28
CA GLU A 205 29.34 -3.32 15.12
C GLU A 205 29.04 -3.14 16.61
N GLN A 206 29.02 -4.27 17.33
CA GLN A 206 28.99 -4.35 18.77
C GLN A 206 29.76 -5.60 19.21
N PHE A 207 30.39 -5.54 20.36
CA PHE A 207 31.21 -6.65 20.89
C PHE A 207 32.29 -7.14 19.90
N GLY A 208 32.90 -6.20 19.15
CA GLY A 208 34.01 -6.45 18.23
C GLY A 208 33.65 -7.12 16.91
N ARG A 209 32.36 -7.14 16.52
CA ARG A 209 31.88 -7.69 15.24
C ARG A 209 30.53 -7.10 14.81
N PRO A 210 30.16 -7.21 13.52
CA PRO A 210 28.83 -6.83 13.05
C PRO A 210 27.71 -7.55 13.84
N ILE A 211 26.63 -6.85 14.17
CA ILE A 211 25.52 -7.45 14.93
C ILE A 211 24.84 -8.60 14.17
N GLY A 212 24.89 -8.60 12.84
CA GLY A 212 24.43 -9.70 11.99
C GLY A 212 25.23 -11.02 12.17
N ALA A 213 26.37 -10.99 12.85
CA ALA A 213 27.12 -12.22 13.22
C ALA A 213 26.45 -12.98 14.38
N PHE A 214 25.56 -12.35 15.16
CA PHE A 214 24.87 -12.99 16.28
C PHE A 214 23.67 -13.80 15.82
N GLN A 215 23.52 -15.02 16.34
CA GLN A 215 22.42 -15.91 15.94
C GLN A 215 21.04 -15.30 16.18
N ALA A 216 20.83 -14.61 17.28
CA ALA A 216 19.55 -13.97 17.58
C ALA A 216 19.11 -13.00 16.45
N VAL A 217 20.05 -12.18 15.92
CA VAL A 217 19.77 -11.27 14.82
C VAL A 217 19.51 -12.02 13.52
N LYS A 218 20.28 -13.09 13.24
CA LYS A 218 20.03 -13.95 12.07
C LYS A 218 18.67 -14.60 12.09
N HIS A 219 18.21 -15.09 13.25
CA HIS A 219 16.87 -15.68 13.40
C HIS A 219 15.78 -14.62 13.15
N MET A 220 15.93 -13.42 13.70
CA MET A 220 14.99 -12.32 13.45
C MET A 220 14.85 -12.01 11.95
N LEU A 221 15.98 -11.92 11.23
CA LEU A 221 15.96 -11.67 9.77
C LEU A 221 15.37 -12.85 8.98
N ALA A 222 15.64 -14.09 9.41
CA ALA A 222 15.09 -15.29 8.79
C ALA A 222 13.57 -15.36 8.99
N ASP A 223 13.06 -15.02 10.18
CA ASP A 223 11.64 -14.97 10.47
C ASP A 223 10.91 -13.89 9.62
N MET A 224 11.54 -12.70 9.48
CA MET A 224 11.02 -11.65 8.59
C MET A 224 10.93 -12.16 7.15
N LEU A 225 11.97 -12.77 6.62
CA LEU A 225 12.01 -13.31 5.26
C LEU A 225 10.95 -14.41 5.07
N THR A 226 10.82 -15.33 6.02
CA THR A 226 9.81 -16.40 5.96
C THR A 226 8.40 -15.83 5.86
N LYS A 227 8.07 -14.82 6.68
CA LYS A 227 6.77 -14.15 6.63
C LYS A 227 6.55 -13.44 5.28
N ALA A 228 7.55 -12.74 4.77
CA ALA A 228 7.45 -12.06 3.47
C ALA A 228 7.23 -13.04 2.32
N GLU A 229 7.92 -14.19 2.30
CA GLU A 229 7.76 -15.20 1.24
C GLU A 229 6.38 -15.90 1.31
N VAL A 230 5.88 -16.20 2.50
CA VAL A 230 4.51 -16.71 2.67
C VAL A 230 3.47 -15.67 2.19
N THR A 231 3.69 -14.41 2.51
CA THR A 231 2.84 -13.31 2.05
C THR A 231 2.88 -13.16 0.53
N ARG A 232 4.08 -13.20 -0.08
CA ARG A 232 4.23 -13.14 -1.54
C ARG A 232 3.44 -14.26 -2.22
N ALA A 233 3.59 -15.48 -1.75
CA ALA A 233 2.85 -16.61 -2.30
C ALA A 233 1.33 -16.40 -2.22
N ALA A 234 0.81 -15.91 -1.08
CA ALA A 234 -0.61 -15.65 -0.91
C ALA A 234 -1.13 -14.51 -1.81
N VAL A 235 -0.39 -13.39 -1.90
CA VAL A 235 -0.77 -12.23 -2.72
C VAL A 235 -0.76 -12.57 -4.20
N TYR A 236 0.28 -13.24 -4.69
CA TYR A 236 0.38 -13.65 -6.09
C TYR A 236 -0.68 -14.70 -6.44
N ALA A 237 -0.92 -15.67 -5.55
CA ALA A 237 -1.98 -16.66 -5.75
C ALA A 237 -3.37 -16.01 -5.84
N ALA A 238 -3.66 -15.02 -5.00
CA ALA A 238 -4.92 -14.28 -5.06
C ALA A 238 -5.09 -13.55 -6.39
N ALA A 239 -4.06 -12.83 -6.85
CA ALA A 239 -4.08 -12.11 -8.12
C ALA A 239 -4.28 -13.05 -9.30
N VAL A 240 -3.46 -14.11 -9.42
CA VAL A 240 -3.55 -15.13 -10.49
C VAL A 240 -4.92 -15.81 -10.50
N ASN A 241 -5.52 -16.08 -9.32
CA ASN A 241 -6.84 -16.69 -9.22
C ASN A 241 -7.94 -15.72 -9.69
N ILE A 242 -7.87 -14.43 -9.32
CA ILE A 242 -8.80 -13.39 -9.76
C ILE A 242 -8.71 -13.17 -11.28
N ASP A 243 -7.53 -13.24 -11.86
CA ASP A 243 -7.30 -13.17 -13.31
C ASP A 243 -7.79 -14.43 -14.06
N GLY A 244 -8.34 -15.42 -13.35
CA GLY A 244 -8.83 -16.67 -13.95
C GLY A 244 -7.70 -17.59 -14.47
N ARG A 245 -6.45 -17.33 -14.08
CA ARG A 245 -5.27 -18.15 -14.45
C ARG A 245 -4.93 -19.22 -13.40
N GLY A 246 -5.65 -19.22 -12.27
CA GLY A 246 -5.46 -20.14 -11.15
C GLY A 246 -6.46 -21.29 -11.11
N ASP A 247 -6.38 -22.10 -10.04
CA ASP A 247 -7.42 -23.06 -9.69
C ASP A 247 -8.68 -22.32 -9.26
N SER A 248 -9.87 -22.88 -9.47
CA SER A 248 -11.15 -22.24 -9.15
C SER A 248 -11.40 -22.20 -7.62
N LEU A 249 -10.63 -21.37 -6.91
CA LEU A 249 -10.81 -21.08 -5.51
C LEU A 249 -11.85 -19.95 -5.33
N ASP A 250 -12.41 -19.84 -4.12
CA ASP A 250 -13.23 -18.71 -3.74
C ASP A 250 -12.39 -17.43 -3.79
N LEU A 251 -12.76 -16.50 -4.68
CA LEU A 251 -11.99 -15.28 -4.93
C LEU A 251 -11.96 -14.35 -3.71
N ASP A 252 -13.09 -14.23 -3.02
CA ASP A 252 -13.18 -13.38 -1.83
C ASP A 252 -12.38 -13.98 -0.66
N GLN A 253 -12.42 -15.31 -0.50
CA GLN A 253 -11.63 -15.99 0.52
C GLN A 253 -10.13 -15.82 0.27
N THR A 254 -9.67 -15.99 -0.97
CA THR A 254 -8.25 -15.84 -1.30
C THR A 254 -7.76 -14.40 -1.12
N ALA A 255 -8.57 -13.40 -1.50
CA ALA A 255 -8.26 -11.98 -1.27
C ALA A 255 -8.14 -11.65 0.23
N ARG A 256 -9.10 -12.12 1.06
CA ARG A 256 -9.06 -11.93 2.52
C ARG A 256 -7.84 -12.60 3.15
N MET A 257 -7.51 -13.83 2.73
CA MET A 257 -6.32 -14.53 3.24
C MET A 257 -5.04 -13.78 2.89
N ALA A 258 -4.92 -13.28 1.66
CA ALA A 258 -3.77 -12.47 1.24
C ALA A 258 -3.64 -11.20 2.09
N LYS A 259 -4.75 -10.46 2.29
CA LYS A 259 -4.78 -9.23 3.09
C LYS A 259 -4.43 -9.47 4.56
N MET A 260 -5.00 -10.51 5.17
CA MET A 260 -4.72 -10.88 6.56
C MET A 260 -3.25 -11.24 6.77
N LEU A 261 -2.67 -12.11 5.90
CA LEU A 261 -1.27 -12.51 6.00
C LEU A 261 -0.33 -11.33 5.75
N ALA A 262 -0.67 -10.44 4.80
CA ALA A 262 0.14 -9.28 4.49
C ALA A 262 0.13 -8.25 5.63
N GLY A 263 -1.01 -8.01 6.27
CA GLY A 263 -1.15 -7.13 7.44
C GLY A 263 -0.29 -7.60 8.60
N ASP A 264 -0.48 -8.87 9.04
CA ASP A 264 0.33 -9.48 10.11
C ASP A 264 1.83 -9.43 9.80
N SER A 265 2.21 -9.77 8.57
CA SER A 265 3.62 -9.79 8.16
C SER A 265 4.24 -8.40 8.11
N ALA A 266 3.54 -7.38 7.60
CA ALA A 266 4.04 -6.01 7.54
C ALA A 266 4.23 -5.41 8.94
N LEU A 267 3.28 -5.63 9.85
CA LEU A 267 3.38 -5.22 11.25
C LEU A 267 4.55 -5.92 11.95
N PHE A 268 4.70 -7.23 11.75
CA PHE A 268 5.80 -8.00 12.30
C PHE A 268 7.17 -7.54 11.75
N CYS A 269 7.31 -7.42 10.43
CA CYS A 269 8.56 -7.02 9.78
C CYS A 269 8.96 -5.60 10.18
N GLY A 270 8.02 -4.64 10.19
CA GLY A 270 8.28 -3.28 10.65
C GLY A 270 8.76 -3.22 12.10
N LYS A 271 8.07 -3.91 13.02
CA LYS A 271 8.44 -4.00 14.43
C LYS A 271 9.81 -4.66 14.63
N THR A 272 10.08 -5.73 13.90
CA THR A 272 11.35 -6.46 13.98
C THR A 272 12.50 -5.61 13.41
N CYS A 273 12.27 -4.87 12.32
CA CYS A 273 13.24 -3.91 11.78
C CYS A 273 13.61 -2.86 12.82
N ILE A 274 12.64 -2.26 13.51
CA ILE A 274 12.89 -1.33 14.63
C ILE A 274 13.73 -2.01 15.72
N GLN A 275 13.40 -3.24 16.09
CA GLN A 275 14.13 -4.00 17.12
C GLN A 275 15.60 -4.25 16.72
N VAL A 276 15.88 -4.58 15.45
CA VAL A 276 17.25 -4.78 14.94
C VAL A 276 18.06 -3.48 15.03
N HIS A 277 17.44 -2.34 14.75
CA HIS A 277 18.09 -1.03 14.89
C HIS A 277 18.29 -0.59 16.36
N GLY A 278 17.61 -1.23 17.32
CA GLY A 278 17.65 -0.87 18.73
C GLY A 278 17.13 0.55 18.98
N GLY A 279 17.80 1.30 19.85
CA GLY A 279 17.38 2.68 20.17
C GLY A 279 17.30 3.61 18.96
N MET A 280 18.13 3.39 17.94
CA MET A 280 18.08 4.17 16.68
C MET A 280 16.78 3.96 15.91
N GLY A 281 16.16 2.78 15.98
CA GLY A 281 14.93 2.46 15.25
C GLY A 281 13.73 3.32 15.64
N PHE A 282 13.77 4.01 16.79
CA PHE A 282 12.73 4.96 17.23
C PHE A 282 13.05 6.42 16.90
N THR A 283 14.24 6.70 16.36
CA THR A 283 14.64 8.07 16.00
C THR A 283 14.14 8.43 14.59
N TRP A 284 14.05 9.71 14.33
CA TRP A 284 13.70 10.22 12.99
C TRP A 284 14.81 10.02 11.95
N GLU A 285 16.00 9.64 12.40
CA GLU A 285 17.17 9.39 11.55
C GLU A 285 17.06 8.09 10.74
N VAL A 286 16.24 7.13 11.23
CA VAL A 286 16.05 5.82 10.62
C VAL A 286 14.61 5.66 10.14
N ASP A 287 14.43 5.10 8.93
CA ASP A 287 13.11 4.97 8.30
C ASP A 287 12.28 3.79 8.80
N ALA A 288 12.85 2.90 9.60
CA ALA A 288 12.16 1.69 10.10
C ALA A 288 10.79 1.99 10.72
N GLN A 289 10.69 3.08 11.52
CA GLN A 289 9.45 3.49 12.16
C GLN A 289 8.41 4.03 11.15
N ARG A 290 8.82 4.57 9.97
CA ARG A 290 7.92 5.04 8.91
C ARG A 290 7.21 3.86 8.25
N TYR A 291 7.95 2.81 7.94
CA TYR A 291 7.38 1.57 7.40
C TYR A 291 6.41 0.91 8.34
N TRP A 292 6.72 0.86 9.65
CA TRP A 292 5.81 0.31 10.64
C TRP A 292 4.53 1.13 10.79
N LYS A 293 4.61 2.45 10.79
CA LYS A 293 3.45 3.35 10.85
C LYS A 293 2.56 3.18 9.62
N ARG A 294 3.15 3.11 8.41
CA ARG A 294 2.43 2.83 7.18
C ARG A 294 1.77 1.45 7.23
N ALA A 295 2.44 0.43 7.77
CA ALA A 295 1.84 -0.90 7.95
C ALA A 295 0.59 -0.85 8.85
N CYS A 296 0.62 -0.07 9.95
CA CYS A 296 -0.55 0.13 10.81
C CYS A 296 -1.71 0.80 10.08
N VAL A 297 -1.45 1.77 9.20
CA VAL A 297 -2.48 2.43 8.40
C VAL A 297 -3.07 1.46 7.37
N LEU A 298 -2.22 0.81 6.57
CA LEU A 298 -2.70 -0.13 5.54
C LEU A 298 -3.40 -1.36 6.13
N ASP A 299 -3.16 -1.70 7.39
CA ASP A 299 -3.87 -2.79 8.05
C ASP A 299 -5.37 -2.50 8.21
N THR A 300 -5.75 -1.24 8.34
CA THR A 300 -7.16 -0.84 8.47
C THR A 300 -7.93 -0.77 7.15
N HIS A 301 -7.26 -0.81 5.99
CA HIS A 301 -7.92 -0.75 4.68
C HIS A 301 -8.53 -2.09 4.31
N PHE A 302 -9.79 -2.08 3.85
CA PHE A 302 -10.53 -3.27 3.40
C PHE A 302 -10.56 -4.41 4.44
N GLY A 303 -10.61 -4.06 5.71
CA GLY A 303 -10.54 -4.98 6.85
C GLY A 303 -9.13 -5.07 7.44
N ASN A 304 -9.07 -5.50 8.70
CA ASN A 304 -7.83 -5.66 9.46
C ASN A 304 -7.36 -7.13 9.49
N SER A 305 -6.18 -7.36 10.07
CA SER A 305 -5.58 -8.70 10.23
C SER A 305 -6.15 -9.49 11.42
N ASP A 306 -6.98 -8.87 12.30
CA ASP A 306 -7.59 -9.47 13.48
C ASP A 306 -8.93 -10.17 13.17
#